data_aeab0f4a653a6c11797cc003f33fffb0
#
_entry.id   aeab0f4a653a6c11797cc003f33fffb0
#
_cell.length_a   1.000
_cell.length_b   1.000
_cell.length_c   1.000
_cell.angle_alpha   90.00
_cell.angle_beta   90.00
_cell.angle_gamma   90.00
#
_symmetry.space_group_name_H-M   'P 1'
#
loop_
_entity.id
_entity.type
_entity.pdbx_description
1 polymer ?
#
loop_
_entity_poly.entity_id
_entity_poly.type
_entity_poly.pdbx_seq_one_letter_code
_entity_poly.pdbx_strand_id
1 'polypeptide(L)'
;MRLANRRDSNQQQIMSALGKAGCTVADTSRVGNGYPDISVGRTYRAGGSHTYLLEIKSSRDATLTPDQLRFRSWWKGHYAVVWDVESALIAVGIIK
;
A
#
# COMPACT_ATOMS: atom_id res chain seq x y z
N MET A 1 24.00 16.02 0.66
CA MET A 1 22.69 15.72 0.03
C MET A 1 22.25 14.33 0.45
N ARG A 2 21.04 14.22 0.85
CA ARG A 2 20.49 12.93 1.25
C ARG A 2 19.92 12.20 0.04
N LEU A 3 20.31 10.97 -0.16
CA LEU A 3 19.72 10.13 -1.20
C LEU A 3 18.48 9.42 -0.65
N ALA A 4 17.43 9.43 -1.43
CA ALA A 4 16.24 8.63 -1.08
C ALA A 4 16.63 7.16 -1.12
N ASN A 5 16.20 6.39 -0.14
CA ASN A 5 16.44 4.96 -0.19
C ASN A 5 15.45 4.32 -1.17
N ARG A 6 15.71 3.07 -1.52
CA ARG A 6 14.91 2.34 -2.51
C ARG A 6 13.43 2.25 -2.13
N ARG A 7 13.14 2.12 -0.84
CA ARG A 7 11.78 2.04 -0.33
C ARG A 7 11.01 3.34 -0.56
N ASP A 8 11.63 4.48 -0.28
CA ASP A 8 10.98 5.78 -0.47
C ASP A 8 10.64 6.02 -1.93
N SER A 9 11.56 5.72 -2.84
CA SER A 9 11.34 5.81 -4.27
C SER A 9 10.19 4.91 -4.73
N ASN A 10 10.18 3.70 -4.24
CA ASN A 10 9.14 2.72 -4.56
C ASN A 10 7.77 3.17 -4.06
N GLN A 11 7.71 3.70 -2.84
CA GLN A 11 6.47 4.21 -2.29
C GLN A 11 5.91 5.34 -3.15
N GLN A 12 6.74 6.27 -3.58
CA GLN A 12 6.29 7.38 -4.41
C GLN A 12 5.77 6.91 -5.77
N GLN A 13 6.44 5.97 -6.40
CA GLN A 13 5.99 5.40 -7.66
C GLN A 13 4.63 4.73 -7.53
N ILE A 14 4.44 3.97 -6.47
CA ILE A 14 3.19 3.27 -6.21
C ILE A 14 2.06 4.28 -5.94
N MET A 15 2.30 5.28 -5.09
CA MET A 15 1.30 6.29 -4.78
C MET A 15 0.89 7.07 -6.04
N SER A 16 1.86 7.43 -6.86
CA SER A 16 1.60 8.14 -8.11
C SER A 16 0.75 7.31 -9.07
N ALA A 17 1.10 6.05 -9.24
CA ALA A 17 0.37 5.15 -10.14
C ALA A 17 -1.08 4.95 -9.68
N LEU A 18 -1.29 4.77 -8.38
CA LEU A 18 -2.63 4.61 -7.82
C LEU A 18 -3.47 5.88 -8.02
N GLY A 19 -2.86 7.05 -7.80
CA GLY A 19 -3.54 8.32 -8.03
C GLY A 19 -3.95 8.50 -9.49
N LYS A 20 -3.06 8.16 -10.42
CA LYS A 20 -3.34 8.24 -11.86
C LYS A 20 -4.44 7.25 -12.28
N ALA A 21 -4.58 6.16 -11.57
CA ALA A 21 -5.61 5.16 -11.82
C ALA A 21 -6.97 5.57 -11.22
N GLY A 22 -7.05 6.72 -10.56
CA GLY A 22 -8.29 7.23 -10.03
C GLY A 22 -8.52 6.97 -8.55
N CYS A 23 -7.54 6.44 -7.84
CA CYS A 23 -7.65 6.21 -6.39
C CYS A 23 -7.26 7.46 -5.61
N THR A 24 -7.81 7.59 -4.40
CA THR A 24 -7.25 8.53 -3.42
C THR A 24 -6.18 7.79 -2.62
N VAL A 25 -5.10 8.48 -2.31
CA VAL A 25 -3.97 7.85 -1.61
C VAL A 25 -3.53 8.74 -0.47
N ALA A 26 -3.47 8.18 0.74
CA ALA A 26 -2.96 8.86 1.92
C ALA A 26 -1.68 8.18 2.38
N ASP A 27 -0.65 8.98 2.66
CA ASP A 27 0.60 8.48 3.22
C ASP A 27 0.43 8.28 4.72
N THR A 28 0.42 7.03 5.16
CA THR A 28 0.28 6.67 6.57
C THR A 28 1.56 6.08 7.16
N SER A 29 2.68 6.26 6.46
CA SER A 29 3.96 5.66 6.87
C SER A 29 4.46 6.13 8.23
N ARG A 30 3.97 7.27 8.71
CA ARG A 30 4.41 7.83 10.00
C ARG A 30 3.53 7.43 11.19
N VAL A 31 2.47 6.66 10.95
CA VAL A 31 1.61 6.22 12.05
C VAL A 31 2.36 5.33 13.04
N GLY A 32 3.19 4.44 12.55
CA GLY A 32 4.01 3.57 13.40
C GLY A 32 3.26 2.33 13.88
N ASN A 33 3.93 1.56 14.74
CA ASN A 33 3.38 0.34 15.35
C ASN A 33 2.90 -0.69 14.35
N GLY A 34 3.57 -0.78 13.20
CA GLY A 34 3.22 -1.75 12.17
C GLY A 34 2.07 -1.35 11.27
N TYR A 35 1.53 -0.12 11.44
CA TYR A 35 0.48 0.38 10.55
C TYR A 35 1.01 0.46 9.12
N PRO A 36 0.21 0.06 8.11
CA PRO A 36 0.68 0.05 6.72
C PRO A 36 1.10 1.42 6.19
N ASP A 37 1.92 1.40 5.15
CA ASP A 37 2.57 2.60 4.62
C ASP A 37 1.61 3.57 3.95
N ILE A 38 0.58 3.05 3.28
CA ILE A 38 -0.42 3.91 2.60
C ILE A 38 -1.82 3.36 2.80
N SER A 39 -2.78 4.29 2.76
CA SER A 39 -4.21 3.97 2.74
C SER A 39 -4.77 4.42 1.39
N VAL A 40 -5.49 3.53 0.71
CA VAL A 40 -5.96 3.78 -0.65
C VAL A 40 -7.48 3.67 -0.67
N GLY A 41 -8.13 4.74 -1.13
CA GLY A 41 -9.58 4.75 -1.34
C GLY A 41 -9.91 4.53 -2.80
N ARG A 42 -10.85 3.65 -3.06
CA ARG A 42 -11.31 3.38 -4.41
C ARG A 42 -12.82 3.29 -4.46
N THR A 43 -13.43 4.00 -5.42
CA THR A 43 -14.86 3.88 -5.69
C THR A 43 -15.07 2.98 -6.89
N TYR A 44 -15.91 1.98 -6.74
CA TYR A 44 -16.18 1.03 -7.81
C TYR A 44 -17.29 1.53 -8.72
N ARG A 45 -17.15 1.21 -10.00
CA ARG A 45 -18.13 1.61 -11.03
C ARG A 45 -19.53 1.06 -10.73
N ALA A 46 -19.59 -0.12 -10.16
CA ALA A 46 -20.85 -0.76 -9.78
C ALA A 46 -21.46 -0.15 -8.51
N GLY A 47 -20.77 0.79 -7.88
CA GLY A 47 -21.15 1.43 -6.62
C GLY A 47 -20.33 0.93 -5.46
N GLY A 48 -20.31 1.74 -4.40
CA GLY A 48 -19.55 1.42 -3.20
C GLY A 48 -18.11 1.91 -3.25
N SER A 49 -17.58 2.20 -2.08
CA SER A 49 -16.20 2.64 -1.90
C SER A 49 -15.50 1.69 -0.94
N HIS A 50 -14.23 1.43 -1.21
CA HIS A 50 -13.42 0.52 -0.40
C HIS A 50 -12.12 1.20 -0.01
N THR A 51 -11.63 0.88 1.18
CA THR A 51 -10.34 1.33 1.66
C THR A 51 -9.41 0.13 1.75
N TYR A 52 -8.22 0.28 1.17
CA TYR A 52 -7.18 -0.75 1.21
C TYR A 52 -5.99 -0.20 1.97
N LEU A 53 -5.45 -1.00 2.89
CA LEU A 53 -4.21 -0.66 3.57
C LEU A 53 -3.09 -1.46 2.90
N LEU A 54 -2.07 -0.76 2.43
CA LEU A 54 -0.97 -1.40 1.71
C LEU A 54 0.34 -1.19 2.45
N GLU A 55 1.00 -2.30 2.76
CA GLU A 55 2.35 -2.32 3.29
C GLU A 55 3.32 -2.43 2.11
N ILE A 56 4.22 -1.47 1.97
CA ILE A 56 5.13 -1.41 0.82
C ILE A 56 6.49 -1.96 1.21
N LYS A 57 6.95 -2.96 0.47
CA LYS A 57 8.26 -3.57 0.65
C LYS A 57 9.09 -3.37 -0.61
N SER A 58 10.40 -3.57 -0.49
CA SER A 58 11.30 -3.40 -1.63
C SER A 58 11.28 -4.57 -2.60
N SER A 59 10.77 -5.73 -2.16
CA SER A 59 10.67 -6.91 -3.01
C SER A 59 9.56 -7.83 -2.48
N ARG A 60 9.13 -8.73 -3.34
CA ARG A 60 8.13 -9.75 -3.00
C ARG A 60 8.54 -10.58 -1.78
N ASP A 61 9.82 -10.85 -1.62
CA ASP A 61 10.33 -11.76 -0.59
C ASP A 61 10.78 -11.06 0.67
N ALA A 62 10.61 -9.73 0.77
CA ALA A 62 10.97 -8.99 1.95
C ALA A 62 10.10 -9.41 3.13
N THR A 63 10.74 -9.59 4.29
CA THR A 63 10.04 -10.03 5.49
C THR A 63 9.32 -8.86 6.17
N LEU A 64 8.23 -9.19 6.86
CA LEU A 64 7.53 -8.24 7.71
C LEU A 64 8.17 -8.20 9.08
N THR A 65 8.17 -7.03 9.70
CA THR A 65 8.61 -6.90 11.10
C THR A 65 7.56 -7.54 12.04
N PRO A 66 7.93 -7.82 13.30
CA PRO A 66 6.94 -8.34 14.25
C PRO A 66 5.70 -7.45 14.40
N ASP A 67 5.87 -6.12 14.42
CA ASP A 67 4.73 -5.21 14.51
C ASP A 67 3.85 -5.30 13.27
N GLN A 68 4.44 -5.40 12.09
CA GLN A 68 3.69 -5.54 10.84
C GLN A 68 2.95 -6.87 10.79
N LEU A 69 3.55 -7.94 11.29
CA LEU A 69 2.89 -9.24 11.38
C LEU A 69 1.69 -9.19 12.33
N ARG A 70 1.84 -8.54 13.48
CA ARG A 70 0.74 -8.36 14.43
C ARG A 70 -0.40 -7.56 13.79
N PHE A 71 -0.07 -6.47 13.11
CA PHE A 71 -1.09 -5.67 12.44
C PHE A 71 -1.85 -6.51 11.42
N ARG A 72 -1.13 -7.22 10.56
CA ARG A 72 -1.73 -8.05 9.52
C ARG A 72 -2.69 -9.08 10.09
N SER A 73 -2.31 -9.72 11.19
CA SER A 73 -3.14 -10.77 11.80
C SER A 73 -4.36 -10.23 12.53
N TRP A 74 -4.32 -8.96 12.93
CA TRP A 74 -5.40 -8.32 13.69
C TRP A 74 -6.40 -7.59 12.80
N TRP A 75 -5.94 -7.00 11.72
CA TRP A 75 -6.77 -6.18 10.83
C TRP A 75 -7.77 -7.03 10.06
N LYS A 76 -9.04 -6.62 10.06
CA LYS A 76 -10.12 -7.37 9.40
C LYS A 76 -10.59 -6.76 8.09
N GLY A 77 -10.06 -5.61 7.70
CA GLY A 77 -10.38 -4.97 6.43
C GLY A 77 -9.44 -5.42 5.32
N HIS A 78 -9.47 -4.69 4.22
CA HIS A 78 -8.56 -4.95 3.11
C HIS A 78 -7.14 -4.61 3.52
N TYR A 79 -6.23 -5.52 3.24
CA TYR A 79 -4.81 -5.36 3.54
C TYR A 79 -4.01 -6.18 2.53
N ALA A 80 -2.91 -5.62 2.07
CA ALA A 80 -1.99 -6.35 1.21
C ALA A 80 -0.56 -5.85 1.40
N VAL A 81 0.39 -6.73 1.13
CA VAL A 81 1.80 -6.38 1.00
C VAL A 81 2.09 -6.23 -0.48
N VAL A 82 2.66 -5.10 -0.87
CA VAL A 82 2.96 -4.80 -2.26
C VAL A 82 4.41 -4.39 -2.41
N TRP A 83 4.99 -4.55 -3.58
CA TRP A 83 6.42 -4.31 -3.80
C TRP A 83 6.72 -3.56 -5.11
N ASP A 84 5.71 -3.34 -5.94
CA ASP A 84 5.83 -2.58 -7.18
C ASP A 84 4.45 -2.04 -7.59
N VAL A 85 4.44 -1.29 -8.67
CA VAL A 85 3.19 -0.72 -9.19
C VAL A 85 2.18 -1.79 -9.55
N GLU A 86 2.63 -2.85 -10.23
CA GLU A 86 1.73 -3.93 -10.65
C GLU A 86 1.07 -4.60 -9.45
N SER A 87 1.84 -5.00 -8.44
CA SER A 87 1.28 -5.65 -7.24
C SER A 87 0.29 -4.75 -6.52
N ALA A 88 0.54 -3.44 -6.49
CA ALA A 88 -0.38 -2.49 -5.88
C ALA A 88 -1.69 -2.36 -6.67
N LEU A 89 -1.62 -2.29 -7.98
CA LEU A 89 -2.81 -2.21 -8.83
C LEU A 89 -3.65 -3.49 -8.73
N ILE A 90 -2.99 -4.65 -8.63
CA ILE A 90 -3.68 -5.93 -8.40
C ILE A 90 -4.37 -5.91 -7.04
N ALA A 91 -3.67 -5.44 -5.99
CA ALA A 91 -4.20 -5.46 -4.63
C ALA A 91 -5.50 -4.66 -4.49
N VAL A 92 -5.63 -3.56 -5.21
CA VAL A 92 -6.84 -2.73 -5.16
C VAL A 92 -7.84 -3.07 -6.29
N GLY A 93 -7.57 -4.13 -7.03
CA GLY A 93 -8.51 -4.68 -8.02
C GLY A 93 -8.61 -3.91 -9.33
N ILE A 94 -7.63 -3.04 -9.65
CA ILE A 94 -7.62 -2.30 -10.92
C ILE A 94 -7.19 -3.19 -12.07
N ILE A 95 -6.21 -4.05 -11.82
CA ILE A 95 -5.81 -5.09 -12.78
C ILE A 95 -5.88 -6.45 -12.10
N LYS A 96 -5.88 -7.49 -12.91
CA LYS A 96 -6.02 -8.87 -12.40
C LYS A 96 -4.69 -9.62 -12.38
#